data_9dfc9451e16f3c63ccf787565a08e35f
#
_entry.id   9dfc9451e16f3c63ccf787565a08e35f
#
_cell.length_a   1.000
_cell.length_b   1.000
_cell.length_c   1.000
_cell.angle_alpha   90.00
_cell.angle_beta   90.00
_cell.angle_gamma   90.00
#
_symmetry.space_group_name_H-M   'P 1'
#
loop_
_entity.id
_entity.type
_entity.pdbx_description
1 polymer ?
#
loop_
_entity_poly.entity_id
_entity_poly.type
_entity_poly.pdbx_seq_one_letter_code
_entity_poly.pdbx_strand_id
1 'polypeptide(L)'
;MDSLFQFQFACFIFMLINAFIVALSHLHVRWENKRYERSRWMIVAALIGLAIQYVLQMTFGFRAMHDNLGAVINILLYTPCFSLISMGIYNIETTRANLRKMILMCSGIYAAIIVVFCVGISLHHSLYIREGLYLMLTLFCISVFYCIYMIIQEMIRRKNMLETMAATDLLPYVRYSRASVIILWLAVLAMPVAIFSTTLLYIVGPAVLLALLFFNLTFIALGNSYIPTEELLDKEEEKQRSGEKKPLQQLPKERRNFIQNSLDQWCMDLGYKDCNVNMLTLSRTLCISKNELSLFFAQCLHSNF
;
A
#
# COMPACT_ATOMS: atom_id res chain seq x y z
N MET A 1 11.99 24.57 27.78
CA MET A 1 11.06 23.76 26.92
C MET A 1 11.36 22.30 27.19
N ASP A 2 10.35 21.53 27.56
CA ASP A 2 10.53 20.13 27.91
C ASP A 2 11.02 19.35 26.70
N SER A 3 11.94 18.42 26.88
CA SER A 3 12.50 17.58 25.82
C SER A 3 11.40 16.80 25.06
N LEU A 4 10.33 16.42 25.77
CA LEU A 4 9.16 15.76 25.20
C LEU A 4 8.42 16.67 24.21
N PHE A 5 8.23 17.95 24.55
CA PHE A 5 7.58 18.92 23.66
C PHE A 5 8.38 19.11 22.36
N GLN A 6 9.70 19.28 22.48
CA GLN A 6 10.58 19.45 21.31
C GLN A 6 10.53 18.22 20.40
N PHE A 7 10.54 17.03 20.99
CA PHE A 7 10.41 15.77 20.25
C PHE A 7 9.06 15.67 19.51
N GLN A 8 7.96 15.97 20.19
CA GLN A 8 6.60 15.94 19.61
C GLN A 8 6.46 16.98 18.48
N PHE A 9 7.04 18.16 18.67
CA PHE A 9 7.05 19.20 17.64
C PHE A 9 7.84 18.78 16.40
N ALA A 10 9.02 18.18 16.58
CA ALA A 10 9.80 17.64 15.48
C ALA A 10 9.01 16.55 14.71
N CYS A 11 8.35 15.63 15.43
CA CYS A 11 7.50 14.61 14.83
C CYS A 11 6.32 15.20 14.06
N PHE A 12 5.67 16.24 14.60
CA PHE A 12 4.59 16.97 13.93
C PHE A 12 5.03 17.55 12.59
N ILE A 13 6.14 18.30 12.59
CA ILE A 13 6.69 18.90 11.36
C ILE A 13 7.05 17.81 10.34
N PHE A 14 7.67 16.72 10.81
CA PHE A 14 8.01 15.60 9.93
C PHE A 14 6.78 14.97 9.28
N MET A 15 5.68 14.77 10.02
CA MET A 15 4.44 14.25 9.48
C MET A 15 3.81 15.19 8.45
N LEU A 16 3.82 16.50 8.70
CA LEU A 16 3.32 17.48 7.73
C LEU A 16 4.14 17.49 6.44
N ILE A 17 5.45 17.46 6.54
CA ILE A 17 6.34 17.39 5.36
C ILE A 17 6.04 16.14 4.56
N ASN A 18 5.93 14.98 5.21
CA ASN A 18 5.58 13.73 4.53
C ASN A 18 4.20 13.80 3.87
N ALA A 19 3.18 14.34 4.54
CA ALA A 19 1.85 14.52 3.97
C ALA A 19 1.91 15.41 2.72
N PHE A 20 2.70 16.47 2.76
CA PHE A 20 2.87 17.39 1.64
C PHE A 20 3.58 16.73 0.44
N ILE A 21 4.65 15.97 0.70
CA ILE A 21 5.39 15.22 -0.33
C ILE A 21 4.44 14.23 -1.03
N VAL A 22 3.66 13.45 -0.28
CA VAL A 22 2.70 12.50 -0.85
C VAL A 22 1.57 13.22 -1.58
N ALA A 23 1.05 14.33 -1.04
CA ALA A 23 0.00 15.12 -1.67
C ALA A 23 0.43 15.71 -3.02
N LEU A 24 1.68 16.16 -3.13
CA LEU A 24 2.23 16.72 -4.37
C LEU A 24 2.66 15.66 -5.40
N SER A 25 2.72 14.40 -5.02
CA SER A 25 3.19 13.31 -5.91
C SER A 25 2.35 13.13 -7.18
N HIS A 26 1.13 13.67 -7.23
CA HIS A 26 0.28 13.63 -8.42
C HIS A 26 0.87 14.40 -9.62
N LEU A 27 1.80 15.33 -9.41
CA LEU A 27 2.44 16.08 -10.49
C LEU A 27 3.23 15.20 -11.46
N HIS A 28 3.61 13.99 -11.02
CA HIS A 28 4.40 13.04 -11.80
C HIS A 28 3.60 11.83 -12.30
N VAL A 29 2.34 11.69 -11.87
CA VAL A 29 1.49 10.53 -12.19
C VAL A 29 0.44 10.93 -13.22
N ARG A 30 0.24 10.11 -14.26
CA ARG A 30 -0.83 10.32 -15.23
C ARG A 30 -2.19 10.28 -14.53
N TRP A 31 -3.04 11.26 -14.80
CA TRP A 31 -4.35 11.51 -14.18
C TRP A 31 -5.34 10.34 -14.24
N GLU A 32 -5.08 9.33 -15.01
CA GLU A 32 -6.02 8.25 -15.32
C GLU A 32 -6.11 7.15 -14.26
N ASN A 33 -5.20 7.11 -13.29
CA ASN A 33 -5.22 6.05 -12.27
C ASN A 33 -5.99 6.45 -11.01
N LYS A 34 -7.29 6.19 -11.02
CA LYS A 34 -8.20 6.44 -9.88
C LYS A 34 -7.83 5.66 -8.60
N ARG A 35 -7.11 4.52 -8.73
CA ARG A 35 -6.67 3.73 -7.58
C ARG A 35 -5.53 4.40 -6.85
N TYR A 36 -4.50 4.81 -7.59
CA TYR A 36 -3.36 5.53 -7.02
C TYR A 36 -3.84 6.80 -6.30
N GLU A 37 -4.70 7.58 -6.96
CA GLU A 37 -5.29 8.80 -6.38
C GLU A 37 -6.03 8.51 -5.07
N ARG A 38 -6.85 7.48 -5.03
CA ARG A 38 -7.57 7.09 -3.82
C ARG A 38 -6.61 6.66 -2.71
N SER A 39 -5.60 5.85 -3.02
CA SER A 39 -4.59 5.40 -2.06
C SER A 39 -3.76 6.55 -1.54
N ARG A 40 -3.35 7.46 -2.41
CA ARG A 40 -2.62 8.68 -2.07
C ARG A 40 -3.39 9.51 -1.04
N TRP A 41 -4.67 9.79 -1.30
CA TRP A 41 -5.49 10.56 -0.36
C TRP A 41 -5.77 9.84 0.95
N MET A 42 -5.88 8.51 0.96
CA MET A 42 -5.96 7.73 2.21
C MET A 42 -4.69 7.90 3.04
N ILE A 43 -3.51 7.83 2.42
CA ILE A 43 -2.22 8.01 3.10
C ILE A 43 -2.06 9.44 3.59
N VAL A 44 -2.38 10.45 2.77
CA VAL A 44 -2.33 11.86 3.18
C VAL A 44 -3.25 12.12 4.37
N ALA A 45 -4.48 11.63 4.34
CA ALA A 45 -5.43 11.79 5.45
C ALA A 45 -4.89 11.14 6.74
N ALA A 46 -4.26 9.97 6.64
CA ALA A 46 -3.63 9.31 7.78
C ALA A 46 -2.46 10.12 8.35
N LEU A 47 -1.59 10.65 7.50
CA LEU A 47 -0.45 11.47 7.91
C LEU A 47 -0.90 12.77 8.60
N ILE A 48 -1.95 13.41 8.08
CA ILE A 48 -2.56 14.58 8.72
C ILE A 48 -3.17 14.19 10.07
N GLY A 49 -3.86 13.04 10.16
CA GLY A 49 -4.38 12.52 11.43
C GLY A 49 -3.29 12.29 12.47
N LEU A 50 -2.15 11.72 12.06
CA LEU A 50 -0.97 11.56 12.93
C LEU A 50 -0.37 12.91 13.33
N ALA A 51 -0.33 13.90 12.44
CA ALA A 51 0.10 15.26 12.78
C ALA A 51 -0.82 15.91 13.82
N ILE A 52 -2.15 15.78 13.64
CA ILE A 52 -3.13 16.27 14.62
C ILE A 52 -2.95 15.61 15.99
N GLN A 53 -2.63 14.32 16.03
CA GLN A 53 -2.35 13.61 17.27
C GLN A 53 -1.19 14.25 18.04
N TYR A 54 -0.10 14.64 17.36
CA TYR A 54 1.01 15.34 18.01
C TYR A 54 0.60 16.72 18.52
N VAL A 55 -0.21 17.47 17.77
CA VAL A 55 -0.75 18.76 18.23
C VAL A 55 -1.58 18.60 19.50
N LEU A 56 -2.47 17.61 19.53
CA LEU A 56 -3.28 17.32 20.71
C LEU A 56 -2.42 16.95 21.94
N GLN A 57 -1.37 16.15 21.74
CA GLN A 57 -0.44 15.81 22.80
C GLN A 57 0.35 17.02 23.33
N MET A 58 0.74 17.94 22.44
CA MET A 58 1.46 19.17 22.83
C MET A 58 0.56 20.19 23.54
N THR A 59 -0.68 20.36 23.04
CA THR A 59 -1.61 21.37 23.58
C THR A 59 -2.21 20.96 24.93
N PHE A 60 -2.61 19.71 25.06
CA PHE A 60 -3.28 19.22 26.26
C PHE A 60 -2.33 18.52 27.25
N GLY A 61 -1.11 18.18 26.81
CA GLY A 61 -0.14 17.53 27.68
C GLY A 61 -0.57 16.17 28.23
N PHE A 62 -1.46 15.45 27.54
CA PHE A 62 -2.03 14.19 28.06
C PHE A 62 -0.98 13.20 28.53
N ARG A 63 0.10 13.07 27.80
CA ARG A 63 1.20 12.17 28.15
C ARG A 63 2.07 12.70 29.28
N ALA A 64 2.20 14.01 29.39
CA ALA A 64 2.92 14.65 30.50
C ALA A 64 2.14 14.54 31.83
N MET A 65 0.80 14.50 31.75
CA MET A 65 -0.05 14.30 32.92
C MET A 65 -0.03 12.86 33.42
N HIS A 66 -0.18 11.90 32.51
CA HIS A 66 -0.21 10.48 32.86
C HIS A 66 0.00 9.59 31.62
N ASP A 67 0.91 8.60 31.70
CA ASP A 67 1.21 7.70 30.57
C ASP A 67 -0.03 6.95 30.06
N ASN A 68 -0.92 6.48 30.96
CA ASN A 68 -2.14 5.78 30.58
C ASN A 68 -3.13 6.67 29.82
N LEU A 69 -3.26 7.94 30.17
CA LEU A 69 -4.13 8.88 29.48
C LEU A 69 -3.58 9.15 28.07
N GLY A 70 -2.28 9.38 27.97
CA GLY A 70 -1.61 9.49 26.67
C GLY A 70 -1.78 8.25 25.81
N ALA A 71 -1.76 7.05 26.42
CA ALA A 71 -1.96 5.78 25.72
C ALA A 71 -3.39 5.65 25.15
N VAL A 72 -4.42 5.99 25.91
CA VAL A 72 -5.82 5.96 25.44
C VAL A 72 -6.01 6.86 24.21
N ILE A 73 -5.54 8.11 24.29
CA ILE A 73 -5.65 9.07 23.18
C ILE A 73 -4.85 8.60 21.97
N ASN A 74 -3.66 8.02 22.18
CA ASN A 74 -2.85 7.47 21.10
C ASN A 74 -3.57 6.31 20.39
N ILE A 75 -4.17 5.37 21.11
CA ILE A 75 -4.91 4.25 20.51
C ILE A 75 -6.09 4.75 19.68
N LEU A 76 -6.85 5.73 20.19
CA LEU A 76 -7.99 6.32 19.48
C LEU A 76 -7.59 6.96 18.14
N LEU A 77 -6.42 7.61 18.09
CA LEU A 77 -5.96 8.32 16.89
C LEU A 77 -5.12 7.43 15.97
N TYR A 78 -4.29 6.55 16.54
CA TYR A 78 -3.45 5.66 15.73
C TYR A 78 -4.27 4.61 14.99
N THR A 79 -5.34 4.06 15.61
CA THR A 79 -6.15 3.02 14.97
C THR A 79 -6.69 3.44 13.60
N PRO A 80 -7.42 4.56 13.45
CA PRO A 80 -7.90 5.00 12.14
C PRO A 80 -6.77 5.38 11.19
N CYS A 81 -5.68 6.01 11.69
CA CYS A 81 -4.56 6.40 10.84
C CYS A 81 -3.84 5.20 10.25
N PHE A 82 -3.51 4.18 11.05
CA PHE A 82 -2.87 2.97 10.57
C PHE A 82 -3.80 2.14 9.68
N SER A 83 -5.10 2.13 9.96
CA SER A 83 -6.09 1.51 9.10
C SER A 83 -6.14 2.20 7.73
N LEU A 84 -6.10 3.53 7.66
CA LEU A 84 -6.09 4.28 6.40
C LEU A 84 -4.82 4.04 5.58
N ILE A 85 -3.63 4.03 6.22
CA ILE A 85 -2.37 3.66 5.54
C ILE A 85 -2.48 2.25 4.97
N SER A 86 -2.95 1.31 5.77
CA SER A 86 -3.11 -0.09 5.37
C SER A 86 -4.10 -0.25 4.23
N MET A 87 -5.22 0.47 4.26
CA MET A 87 -6.21 0.48 3.17
C MET A 87 -5.62 1.11 1.91
N GLY A 88 -4.79 2.15 2.04
CA GLY A 88 -4.07 2.75 0.92
C GLY A 88 -3.13 1.77 0.24
N ILE A 89 -2.33 1.03 1.01
CA ILE A 89 -1.44 -0.02 0.52
C ILE A 89 -2.25 -1.14 -0.14
N TYR A 90 -3.26 -1.63 0.57
CA TYR A 90 -4.11 -2.73 0.10
C TYR A 90 -4.86 -2.37 -1.18
N ASN A 91 -5.36 -1.13 -1.31
CA ASN A 91 -6.09 -0.68 -2.49
C ASN A 91 -5.22 -0.67 -3.77
N ILE A 92 -3.90 -0.48 -3.64
CA ILE A 92 -2.96 -0.61 -4.76
C ILE A 92 -2.70 -2.07 -5.09
N GLU A 93 -2.55 -2.91 -4.05
CA GLU A 93 -2.18 -4.31 -4.22
C GLU A 93 -3.37 -5.19 -4.64
N THR A 94 -4.62 -4.79 -4.39
CA THR A 94 -5.78 -5.67 -4.53
C THR A 94 -6.67 -5.37 -5.73
N THR A 95 -7.28 -6.39 -6.26
CA THR A 95 -8.40 -6.27 -7.20
C THR A 95 -9.71 -6.01 -6.46
N ARG A 96 -10.54 -5.11 -6.94
CA ARG A 96 -11.71 -4.43 -6.35
C ARG A 96 -12.57 -5.13 -5.28
N ALA A 97 -12.63 -6.47 -5.26
CA ALA A 97 -13.66 -7.19 -4.49
C ALA A 97 -13.47 -7.14 -2.97
N ASN A 98 -12.24 -7.06 -2.48
CA ASN A 98 -11.94 -7.27 -1.06
C ASN A 98 -11.79 -5.98 -0.24
N LEU A 99 -11.59 -4.82 -0.89
CA LEU A 99 -11.40 -3.54 -0.19
C LEU A 99 -12.60 -3.20 0.71
N ARG A 100 -13.83 -3.47 0.26
CA ARG A 100 -15.05 -3.25 1.08
C ARG A 100 -15.05 -4.07 2.37
N LYS A 101 -14.59 -5.33 2.30
CA LYS A 101 -14.48 -6.19 3.50
C LYS A 101 -13.46 -5.62 4.47
N MET A 102 -12.31 -5.18 3.98
CA MET A 102 -11.28 -4.56 4.82
C MET A 102 -11.78 -3.28 5.51
N ILE A 103 -12.45 -2.39 4.76
CA ILE A 103 -13.05 -1.17 5.31
C ILE A 103 -14.05 -1.54 6.42
N LEU A 104 -14.94 -2.49 6.16
CA LEU A 104 -15.98 -2.88 7.12
C LEU A 104 -15.39 -3.48 8.40
N MET A 105 -14.37 -4.32 8.28
CA MET A 105 -13.69 -4.92 9.44
C MET A 105 -12.93 -3.86 10.25
N CYS A 106 -12.14 -3.00 9.60
CA CYS A 106 -11.40 -1.95 10.29
C CYS A 106 -12.34 -0.94 10.97
N SER A 107 -13.43 -0.54 10.30
CA SER A 107 -14.43 0.36 10.89
C SER A 107 -15.18 -0.29 12.04
N GLY A 108 -15.48 -1.59 11.96
CA GLY A 108 -16.11 -2.35 13.05
C GLY A 108 -15.20 -2.43 14.29
N ILE A 109 -13.92 -2.74 14.12
CA ILE A 109 -12.95 -2.76 15.23
C ILE A 109 -12.80 -1.36 15.84
N TYR A 110 -12.72 -0.32 15.00
CA TYR A 110 -12.62 1.05 15.50
C TYR A 110 -13.88 1.48 16.25
N ALA A 111 -15.06 1.13 15.76
CA ALA A 111 -16.32 1.36 16.48
C ALA A 111 -16.34 0.66 17.85
N ALA A 112 -15.84 -0.59 17.91
CA ALA A 112 -15.70 -1.30 19.19
C ALA A 112 -14.74 -0.56 20.16
N ILE A 113 -13.62 -0.03 19.68
CA ILE A 113 -12.69 0.79 20.50
C ILE A 113 -13.41 2.04 21.04
N ILE A 114 -14.20 2.73 20.20
CA ILE A 114 -14.97 3.91 20.62
C ILE A 114 -15.99 3.53 21.69
N VAL A 115 -16.70 2.40 21.52
CA VAL A 115 -17.68 1.92 22.52
C VAL A 115 -16.99 1.64 23.86
N VAL A 116 -15.85 0.93 23.85
CA VAL A 116 -15.07 0.66 25.08
C VAL A 116 -14.65 1.97 25.75
N PHE A 117 -14.21 2.94 24.97
CA PHE A 117 -13.83 4.27 25.46
C PHE A 117 -15.01 5.00 26.09
N CYS A 118 -16.17 5.07 25.40
CA CYS A 118 -17.38 5.74 25.91
C CYS A 118 -17.91 5.08 27.17
N VAL A 119 -17.96 3.73 27.21
CA VAL A 119 -18.38 2.97 28.39
C VAL A 119 -17.42 3.22 29.57
N GLY A 120 -16.11 3.21 29.29
CA GLY A 120 -15.10 3.51 30.30
C GLY A 120 -15.26 4.89 30.91
N ILE A 121 -15.48 5.93 30.10
CA ILE A 121 -15.77 7.28 30.61
C ILE A 121 -17.05 7.30 31.45
N SER A 122 -18.10 6.64 30.98
CA SER A 122 -19.39 6.62 31.68
C SER A 122 -19.30 5.95 33.06
N LEU A 123 -18.48 4.90 33.19
CA LEU A 123 -18.29 4.18 34.44
C LEU A 123 -17.36 4.92 35.42
N HIS A 124 -16.31 5.51 34.94
CA HIS A 124 -15.27 6.13 35.79
C HIS A 124 -15.42 7.65 35.93
N HIS A 125 -16.34 8.28 35.20
CA HIS A 125 -16.50 9.74 35.11
C HIS A 125 -15.19 10.50 34.90
N SER A 126 -14.19 9.83 34.27
CA SER A 126 -12.86 10.37 34.02
C SER A 126 -12.30 9.76 32.73
N LEU A 127 -11.33 10.46 32.12
CA LEU A 127 -10.58 9.93 30.98
C LEU A 127 -9.56 8.84 31.38
N TYR A 128 -9.42 8.57 32.69
CA TYR A 128 -8.51 7.57 33.23
C TYR A 128 -9.16 6.20 33.28
N ILE A 129 -9.06 5.47 32.18
CA ILE A 129 -9.72 4.16 31.98
C ILE A 129 -8.65 3.08 32.03
N ARG A 130 -8.29 2.57 33.21
CA ARG A 130 -7.22 1.56 33.34
C ARG A 130 -7.61 0.21 32.73
N GLU A 131 -8.78 -0.29 33.04
CA GLU A 131 -9.24 -1.61 32.56
C GLU A 131 -9.63 -1.58 31.09
N GLY A 132 -10.31 -0.52 30.63
CA GLY A 132 -10.65 -0.30 29.24
C GLY A 132 -9.43 -0.13 28.34
N LEU A 133 -8.32 0.41 28.85
CA LEU A 133 -7.08 0.60 28.11
C LEU A 133 -6.52 -0.73 27.57
N TYR A 134 -6.49 -1.78 28.38
CA TYR A 134 -6.00 -3.09 27.93
C TYR A 134 -6.89 -3.69 26.84
N LEU A 135 -8.21 -3.53 26.98
CA LEU A 135 -9.15 -4.00 25.95
C LEU A 135 -9.00 -3.19 24.66
N MET A 136 -8.87 -1.86 24.73
CA MET A 136 -8.60 -1.01 23.58
C MET A 136 -7.28 -1.37 22.89
N LEU A 137 -6.22 -1.64 23.69
CA LEU A 137 -4.94 -2.08 23.17
C LEU A 137 -5.04 -3.43 22.43
N THR A 138 -5.76 -4.38 23.02
CA THR A 138 -5.98 -5.70 22.38
C THR A 138 -6.72 -5.54 21.04
N LEU A 139 -7.76 -4.73 20.99
CA LEU A 139 -8.48 -4.43 19.75
C LEU A 139 -7.58 -3.73 18.72
N PHE A 140 -6.74 -2.79 19.17
CA PHE A 140 -5.76 -2.14 18.32
C PHE A 140 -4.76 -3.15 17.72
N CYS A 141 -4.20 -4.05 18.55
CA CYS A 141 -3.32 -5.11 18.07
C CYS A 141 -4.04 -6.03 17.07
N ILE A 142 -5.27 -6.42 17.34
CA ILE A 142 -6.08 -7.22 16.40
C ILE A 142 -6.25 -6.49 15.07
N SER A 143 -6.53 -5.18 15.08
CA SER A 143 -6.64 -4.36 13.88
C SER A 143 -5.34 -4.35 13.08
N VAL A 144 -4.20 -4.14 13.75
CA VAL A 144 -2.88 -4.12 13.14
C VAL A 144 -2.54 -5.47 12.52
N PHE A 145 -2.69 -6.58 13.26
CA PHE A 145 -2.42 -7.92 12.74
C PHE A 145 -3.33 -8.30 11.58
N TYR A 146 -4.61 -7.94 11.64
CA TYR A 146 -5.54 -8.15 10.54
C TYR A 146 -5.10 -7.40 9.27
N CYS A 147 -4.72 -6.13 9.40
CA CYS A 147 -4.22 -5.35 8.27
C CYS A 147 -2.95 -5.94 7.67
N ILE A 148 -1.99 -6.34 8.52
CA ILE A 148 -0.75 -6.98 8.08
C ILE A 148 -1.05 -8.27 7.32
N TYR A 149 -1.89 -9.12 7.88
CA TYR A 149 -2.28 -10.40 7.26
C TYR A 149 -2.87 -10.19 5.86
N MET A 150 -3.83 -9.27 5.74
CA MET A 150 -4.49 -8.97 4.46
C MET A 150 -3.50 -8.46 3.40
N ILE A 151 -2.60 -7.56 3.80
CA ILE A 151 -1.59 -7.00 2.88
C ILE A 151 -0.59 -8.07 2.45
N ILE A 152 -0.07 -8.88 3.38
CA ILE A 152 0.89 -9.94 3.06
C ILE A 152 0.26 -10.97 2.12
N GLN A 153 -0.98 -11.38 2.39
CA GLN A 153 -1.70 -12.34 1.55
C GLN A 153 -1.83 -11.82 0.11
N GLU A 154 -2.19 -10.56 -0.04
CA GLU A 154 -2.36 -9.95 -1.35
C GLU A 154 -1.01 -9.74 -2.07
N MET A 155 0.03 -9.34 -1.35
CA MET A 155 1.39 -9.23 -1.90
C MET A 155 1.94 -10.57 -2.41
N ILE A 156 1.68 -11.67 -1.69
CA ILE A 156 2.08 -13.02 -2.12
C ILE A 156 1.29 -13.42 -3.37
N ARG A 157 -0.03 -13.22 -3.36
CA ARG A 157 -0.89 -13.52 -4.52
C ARG A 157 -0.42 -12.79 -5.76
N ARG A 158 -0.15 -11.50 -5.62
CA ARG A 158 0.32 -10.65 -6.71
C ARG A 158 1.71 -11.03 -7.19
N LYS A 159 2.62 -11.42 -6.28
CA LYS A 159 3.93 -11.94 -6.66
C LYS A 159 3.80 -13.13 -7.60
N ASN A 160 3.00 -14.13 -7.21
CA ASN A 160 2.81 -15.35 -8.00
C ASN A 160 2.22 -15.03 -9.38
N MET A 161 1.30 -14.06 -9.44
CA MET A 161 0.70 -13.60 -10.68
C MET A 161 1.71 -12.86 -11.58
N LEU A 162 2.55 -11.99 -11.02
CA LEU A 162 3.60 -11.29 -11.78
C LEU A 162 4.68 -12.25 -12.29
N GLU A 163 5.07 -13.25 -11.51
CA GLU A 163 6.04 -14.27 -11.94
C GLU A 163 5.53 -15.12 -13.11
N THR A 164 4.22 -15.32 -13.22
CA THR A 164 3.61 -16.04 -14.33
C THR A 164 3.40 -15.20 -15.59
N MET A 165 3.35 -13.87 -15.47
CA MET A 165 2.99 -12.95 -16.55
C MET A 165 4.10 -12.04 -17.01
N ALA A 166 5.11 -11.76 -16.17
CA ALA A 166 6.05 -10.69 -16.41
C ALA A 166 7.44 -11.18 -16.78
N ALA A 167 8.02 -10.47 -17.73
CA ALA A 167 9.45 -10.40 -17.90
C ALA A 167 10.14 -9.81 -16.64
N THR A 168 11.37 -10.19 -16.44
CA THR A 168 12.22 -9.99 -15.27
C THR A 168 12.44 -8.54 -14.80
N ASP A 169 12.09 -7.54 -15.61
CA ASP A 169 12.51 -6.14 -15.41
C ASP A 169 11.81 -5.39 -14.29
N LEU A 170 10.62 -5.85 -13.85
CA LEU A 170 9.86 -5.22 -12.77
C LEU A 170 10.25 -5.72 -11.37
N LEU A 171 11.02 -6.81 -11.29
CA LEU A 171 11.41 -7.45 -10.03
C LEU A 171 12.14 -6.53 -9.03
N PRO A 172 13.07 -5.62 -9.43
CA PRO A 172 13.73 -4.73 -8.48
C PRO A 172 12.76 -3.80 -7.77
N TYR A 173 11.85 -3.16 -8.51
CA TYR A 173 10.87 -2.22 -7.95
C TYR A 173 9.90 -2.91 -6.98
N VAL A 174 9.45 -4.12 -7.32
CA VAL A 174 8.60 -4.94 -6.45
C VAL A 174 9.33 -5.32 -5.16
N ARG A 175 10.64 -5.62 -5.21
CA ARG A 175 11.44 -5.91 -4.03
C ARG A 175 11.55 -4.72 -3.08
N TYR A 176 11.84 -3.53 -3.60
CA TYR A 176 11.93 -2.31 -2.80
C TYR A 176 10.59 -1.94 -2.15
N SER A 177 9.50 -2.04 -2.89
CA SER A 177 8.16 -1.81 -2.36
C SER A 177 7.83 -2.75 -1.21
N ARG A 178 8.07 -4.05 -1.40
CA ARG A 178 7.84 -5.04 -0.34
C ARG A 178 8.71 -4.78 0.88
N ALA A 179 9.99 -4.48 0.67
CA ALA A 179 10.90 -4.17 1.76
C ALA A 179 10.41 -2.97 2.56
N SER A 180 9.95 -1.89 1.91
CA SER A 180 9.43 -0.71 2.59
C SER A 180 8.17 -0.99 3.40
N VAL A 181 7.26 -1.79 2.88
CA VAL A 181 6.04 -2.21 3.59
C VAL A 181 6.39 -3.09 4.79
N ILE A 182 7.31 -4.06 4.64
CA ILE A 182 7.75 -4.94 5.74
C ILE A 182 8.43 -4.12 6.84
N ILE A 183 9.34 -3.20 6.48
CA ILE A 183 10.03 -2.32 7.44
C ILE A 183 9.02 -1.44 8.18
N LEU A 184 8.06 -0.86 7.46
CA LEU A 184 6.99 -0.07 8.08
C LEU A 184 6.18 -0.89 9.09
N TRP A 185 5.81 -2.12 8.76
CA TRP A 185 5.05 -2.98 9.65
C TRP A 185 5.85 -3.45 10.86
N LEU A 186 7.13 -3.77 10.70
CA LEU A 186 8.01 -4.07 11.83
C LEU A 186 8.10 -2.89 12.79
N ALA A 187 8.22 -1.68 12.27
CA ALA A 187 8.23 -0.46 13.08
C ALA A 187 6.89 -0.24 13.79
N VAL A 188 5.75 -0.45 13.10
CA VAL A 188 4.41 -0.33 13.68
C VAL A 188 4.15 -1.38 14.78
N LEU A 189 4.67 -2.61 14.64
CA LEU A 189 4.56 -3.64 15.67
C LEU A 189 5.29 -3.29 16.98
N ALA A 190 6.29 -2.40 16.93
CA ALA A 190 6.94 -1.90 18.14
C ALA A 190 6.13 -0.80 18.87
N MET A 191 5.13 -0.19 18.20
CA MET A 191 4.33 0.91 18.77
C MET A 191 3.52 0.53 20.01
N PRO A 192 2.83 -0.62 20.11
CA PRO A 192 2.10 -1.00 21.32
C PRO A 192 2.96 -0.95 22.58
N VAL A 193 4.23 -1.32 22.48
CA VAL A 193 5.16 -1.28 23.61
C VAL A 193 5.61 0.17 23.89
N ALA A 194 5.88 0.96 22.85
CA ALA A 194 6.29 2.36 22.98
C ALA A 194 5.17 3.27 23.52
N ILE A 195 3.91 2.88 23.37
CA ILE A 195 2.76 3.63 23.89
C ILE A 195 2.84 3.76 25.42
N PHE A 196 3.33 2.74 26.14
CA PHE A 196 3.39 2.72 27.60
C PHE A 196 4.67 3.28 28.20
N SER A 197 5.67 3.60 27.40
CA SER A 197 6.95 4.10 27.91
C SER A 197 7.46 5.26 27.10
N THR A 198 7.62 6.41 27.76
CA THR A 198 8.18 7.62 27.13
C THR A 198 9.62 7.39 26.65
N THR A 199 10.42 6.62 27.40
CA THR A 199 11.80 6.28 27.01
C THR A 199 11.85 5.47 25.72
N LEU A 200 10.98 4.45 25.58
CA LEU A 200 10.89 3.66 24.38
C LEU A 200 10.36 4.48 23.19
N LEU A 201 9.49 5.45 23.44
CA LEU A 201 9.01 6.36 22.40
C LEU A 201 10.13 7.14 21.73
N TYR A 202 11.13 7.60 22.49
CA TYR A 202 12.29 8.31 21.93
C TYR A 202 13.14 7.44 20.99
N ILE A 203 13.08 6.12 21.14
CA ILE A 203 13.81 5.17 20.28
C ILE A 203 12.93 4.70 19.11
N VAL A 204 11.73 4.24 19.42
CA VAL A 204 10.79 3.66 18.43
C VAL A 204 10.21 4.76 17.52
N GLY A 205 9.93 5.95 18.07
CA GLY A 205 9.36 7.06 17.30
C GLY A 205 10.18 7.41 16.05
N PRO A 206 11.46 7.74 16.15
CA PRO A 206 12.30 8.01 14.99
C PRO A 206 12.38 6.84 14.00
N ALA A 207 12.43 5.60 14.51
CA ALA A 207 12.45 4.42 13.63
C ALA A 207 11.17 4.32 12.80
N VAL A 208 9.99 4.55 13.41
CA VAL A 208 8.70 4.57 12.69
C VAL A 208 8.65 5.72 11.68
N LEU A 209 9.15 6.90 12.04
CA LEU A 209 9.20 8.05 11.13
C LEU A 209 10.07 7.76 9.90
N LEU A 210 11.25 7.19 10.10
CA LEU A 210 12.13 6.80 9.00
C LEU A 210 11.54 5.69 8.13
N ALA A 211 10.89 4.70 8.74
CA ALA A 211 10.19 3.65 8.02
C ALA A 211 9.05 4.22 7.17
N LEU A 212 8.30 5.18 7.72
CA LEU A 212 7.21 5.86 7.03
C LEU A 212 7.74 6.72 5.88
N LEU A 213 8.84 7.45 6.07
CA LEU A 213 9.48 8.20 4.99
C LEU A 213 9.93 7.28 3.85
N PHE A 214 10.60 6.19 4.18
CA PHE A 214 11.04 5.20 3.20
C PHE A 214 9.85 4.60 2.43
N PHE A 215 8.77 4.26 3.14
CA PHE A 215 7.54 3.82 2.52
C PHE A 215 6.95 4.88 1.58
N ASN A 216 6.85 6.14 2.00
CA ASN A 216 6.29 7.22 1.19
C ASN A 216 7.11 7.45 -0.09
N LEU A 217 8.44 7.43 0.00
CA LEU A 217 9.33 7.57 -1.16
C LEU A 217 9.16 6.41 -2.15
N THR A 218 9.07 5.18 -1.65
CA THR A 218 8.83 4.01 -2.51
C THR A 218 7.43 4.01 -3.12
N PHE A 219 6.42 4.47 -2.37
CA PHE A 219 5.05 4.63 -2.86
C PHE A 219 4.98 5.61 -4.04
N ILE A 220 5.67 6.75 -3.93
CA ILE A 220 5.74 7.75 -5.01
C ILE A 220 6.48 7.18 -6.23
N ALA A 221 7.60 6.51 -6.00
CA ALA A 221 8.38 5.89 -7.08
C ALA A 221 7.57 4.83 -7.83
N LEU A 222 6.80 4.01 -7.11
CA LEU A 222 5.88 3.04 -7.70
C LEU A 222 4.78 3.68 -8.53
N GLY A 223 4.19 4.76 -8.04
CA GLY A 223 3.16 5.51 -8.76
C GLY A 223 3.63 5.93 -10.16
N ASN A 224 4.91 6.23 -10.32
CA ASN A 224 5.48 6.65 -11.61
C ASN A 224 5.79 5.49 -12.57
N SER A 225 6.17 4.31 -12.04
CA SER A 225 6.73 3.23 -12.86
C SER A 225 5.78 2.05 -13.08
N TYR A 226 4.80 1.84 -12.18
CA TYR A 226 4.06 0.59 -12.07
C TYR A 226 2.63 0.64 -12.63
N ILE A 227 2.07 1.83 -12.79
CA ILE A 227 0.68 2.07 -13.15
C ILE A 227 0.25 1.41 -14.47
N PRO A 228 1.02 1.48 -15.57
CA PRO A 228 0.63 0.87 -16.83
C PRO A 228 0.51 -0.65 -16.76
N THR A 229 1.34 -1.29 -15.93
CA THR A 229 1.36 -2.75 -15.77
C THR A 229 0.17 -3.25 -14.92
N GLU A 230 -0.23 -2.46 -13.92
CA GLU A 230 -1.42 -2.77 -13.09
C GLU A 230 -2.72 -2.77 -13.88
N GLU A 231 -2.94 -1.76 -14.71
CA GLU A 231 -4.16 -1.70 -15.53
C GLU A 231 -4.27 -2.89 -16.48
N LEU A 232 -3.14 -3.37 -16.98
CA LEU A 232 -3.10 -4.56 -17.84
C LEU A 232 -3.43 -5.82 -17.05
N LEU A 233 -2.85 -5.99 -15.86
CA LEU A 233 -3.12 -7.11 -14.97
C LEU A 233 -4.58 -7.13 -14.51
N ASP A 234 -5.14 -5.98 -14.16
CA ASP A 234 -6.55 -5.86 -13.78
C ASP A 234 -7.50 -6.21 -14.92
N LYS A 235 -7.21 -5.76 -16.15
CA LYS A 235 -8.00 -6.11 -17.33
C LYS A 235 -7.92 -7.61 -17.65
N GLU A 236 -6.79 -8.26 -17.43
CA GLU A 236 -6.64 -9.70 -17.62
C GLU A 236 -7.37 -10.49 -16.51
N GLU A 237 -7.31 -10.04 -15.23
CA GLU A 237 -8.11 -10.65 -14.16
C GLU A 237 -9.62 -10.50 -14.37
N GLU A 238 -10.09 -9.34 -14.84
CA GLU A 238 -11.50 -9.14 -15.17
C GLU A 238 -11.95 -10.07 -16.31
N LYS A 239 -11.11 -10.29 -17.31
CA LYS A 239 -11.37 -11.26 -18.40
C LYS A 239 -11.41 -12.70 -17.90
N GLN A 240 -10.52 -13.09 -16.98
CA GLN A 240 -10.52 -14.43 -16.39
C GLN A 240 -11.74 -14.67 -15.49
N ARG A 241 -12.19 -13.64 -14.75
CA ARG A 241 -13.37 -13.73 -13.86
C ARG A 241 -14.69 -13.74 -14.60
N SER A 242 -14.78 -13.03 -15.71
CA SER A 242 -16.02 -12.98 -16.53
C SER A 242 -16.34 -14.30 -17.24
N GLY A 243 -15.51 -15.31 -17.06
CA GLY A 243 -15.75 -16.64 -17.63
C GLY A 243 -15.69 -16.68 -19.15
N GLU A 244 -15.28 -15.61 -19.80
CA GLU A 244 -14.98 -15.62 -21.22
C GLU A 244 -13.70 -16.44 -21.47
N LYS A 245 -13.83 -17.75 -21.32
CA LYS A 245 -13.05 -18.68 -22.12
C LYS A 245 -13.48 -18.43 -23.56
N LYS A 246 -12.93 -17.38 -24.19
CA LYS A 246 -12.95 -17.37 -25.65
C LYS A 246 -12.28 -18.68 -26.07
N PRO A 247 -12.95 -19.50 -26.88
CA PRO A 247 -12.31 -20.67 -27.46
C PRO A 247 -11.01 -20.17 -28.08
N LEU A 248 -9.93 -20.92 -27.96
CA LEU A 248 -8.62 -20.63 -28.57
C LEU A 248 -8.86 -20.18 -30.00
N GLN A 249 -9.01 -18.90 -30.22
CA GLN A 249 -9.31 -18.32 -31.51
C GLN A 249 -8.03 -18.53 -32.33
N GLN A 250 -8.05 -19.49 -33.25
CA GLN A 250 -6.91 -19.67 -34.14
C GLN A 250 -6.67 -18.35 -34.89
N LEU A 251 -5.47 -17.85 -34.83
CA LEU A 251 -5.09 -16.65 -35.57
C LEU A 251 -5.34 -16.89 -37.06
N PRO A 252 -6.08 -16.00 -37.76
CA PRO A 252 -6.23 -16.07 -39.20
C PRO A 252 -4.87 -16.15 -39.89
N LYS A 253 -4.75 -16.95 -40.98
CA LYS A 253 -3.48 -17.14 -41.68
C LYS A 253 -2.82 -15.82 -42.09
N GLU A 254 -3.60 -14.86 -42.57
CA GLU A 254 -3.10 -13.51 -42.94
C GLU A 254 -2.51 -12.76 -41.76
N ARG A 255 -3.20 -12.81 -40.60
CA ARG A 255 -2.73 -12.13 -39.39
C ARG A 255 -1.47 -12.79 -38.82
N ARG A 256 -1.37 -14.11 -38.93
CA ARG A 256 -0.18 -14.87 -38.54
C ARG A 256 1.03 -14.47 -39.38
N ASN A 257 0.87 -14.41 -40.72
CA ASN A 257 1.94 -13.97 -41.61
C ASN A 257 2.37 -12.53 -41.34
N PHE A 258 1.42 -11.65 -41.04
CA PHE A 258 1.72 -10.27 -40.67
C PHE A 258 2.58 -10.21 -39.40
N ILE A 259 2.20 -10.96 -38.34
CA ILE A 259 2.95 -11.00 -37.09
C ILE A 259 4.35 -11.58 -37.32
N GLN A 260 4.47 -12.66 -38.10
CA GLN A 260 5.75 -13.26 -38.45
C GLN A 260 6.67 -12.26 -39.14
N ASN A 261 6.20 -11.59 -40.20
CA ASN A 261 6.99 -10.61 -40.95
C ASN A 261 7.42 -9.43 -40.07
N SER A 262 6.53 -8.97 -39.17
CA SER A 262 6.84 -7.89 -38.25
C SER A 262 7.92 -8.28 -37.23
N LEU A 263 7.88 -9.52 -36.74
CA LEU A 263 8.91 -10.06 -35.84
C LEU A 263 10.24 -10.27 -36.56
N ASP A 264 10.20 -10.80 -37.79
CA ASP A 264 11.39 -11.00 -38.57
C ASP A 264 12.09 -9.66 -38.88
N GLN A 265 11.31 -8.62 -39.23
CA GLN A 265 11.84 -7.27 -39.42
C GLN A 265 12.47 -6.73 -38.14
N TRP A 266 11.76 -6.86 -37.00
CA TRP A 266 12.27 -6.44 -35.71
C TRP A 266 13.56 -7.17 -35.28
N CYS A 267 13.69 -8.46 -35.66
CA CYS A 267 14.91 -9.22 -35.45
C CYS A 267 16.05 -8.72 -36.36
N MET A 268 15.76 -8.37 -37.63
CA MET A 268 16.75 -7.80 -38.55
C MET A 268 17.25 -6.43 -38.05
N ASP A 269 16.38 -5.64 -37.46
CA ASP A 269 16.71 -4.35 -36.83
C ASP A 269 17.43 -4.50 -35.48
N LEU A 270 17.83 -5.73 -35.13
CA LEU A 270 18.55 -6.07 -33.89
C LEU A 270 17.78 -5.74 -32.63
N GLY A 271 16.45 -5.66 -32.67
CA GLY A 271 15.60 -5.34 -31.53
C GLY A 271 15.75 -6.30 -30.33
N TYR A 272 16.16 -7.55 -30.58
CA TYR A 272 16.45 -8.53 -29.54
C TYR A 272 17.68 -8.20 -28.67
N LYS A 273 18.51 -7.24 -29.08
CA LYS A 273 19.67 -6.77 -28.30
C LYS A 273 19.28 -5.79 -27.19
N ASP A 274 18.07 -5.25 -27.23
CA ASP A 274 17.57 -4.41 -26.16
C ASP A 274 17.25 -5.27 -24.95
N CYS A 275 18.01 -5.09 -23.87
CA CYS A 275 17.83 -5.82 -22.61
C CYS A 275 16.50 -5.53 -21.91
N ASN A 276 15.75 -4.51 -22.35
CA ASN A 276 14.45 -4.14 -21.79
C ASN A 276 13.28 -4.71 -22.61
N VAL A 277 13.52 -5.59 -23.56
CA VAL A 277 12.46 -6.22 -24.34
C VAL A 277 11.63 -7.17 -23.47
N ASN A 278 10.37 -6.88 -23.42
CA ASN A 278 9.36 -7.73 -22.80
C ASN A 278 8.12 -7.77 -23.71
N MET A 279 7.17 -8.65 -23.41
CA MET A 279 5.95 -8.81 -24.21
C MET A 279 5.18 -7.49 -24.43
N LEU A 280 5.24 -6.58 -23.46
CA LEU A 280 4.57 -5.28 -23.54
C LEU A 280 5.30 -4.30 -24.45
N THR A 281 6.63 -4.19 -24.30
CA THR A 281 7.46 -3.33 -25.15
C THR A 281 7.41 -3.83 -26.59
N LEU A 282 7.52 -5.14 -26.82
CA LEU A 282 7.40 -5.76 -28.12
C LEU A 282 6.03 -5.49 -28.78
N SER A 283 4.94 -5.65 -28.01
CA SER A 283 3.58 -5.32 -28.44
C SER A 283 3.43 -3.87 -28.90
N ARG A 284 4.06 -2.94 -28.19
CA ARG A 284 4.05 -1.51 -28.54
C ARG A 284 4.89 -1.20 -29.76
N THR A 285 6.10 -1.77 -29.84
CA THR A 285 7.02 -1.57 -30.95
C THR A 285 6.45 -2.10 -32.27
N LEU A 286 5.80 -3.26 -32.20
CA LEU A 286 5.20 -3.89 -33.40
C LEU A 286 3.77 -3.40 -33.69
N CYS A 287 3.17 -2.60 -32.82
CA CYS A 287 1.75 -2.21 -32.90
C CYS A 287 0.79 -3.40 -33.00
N ILE A 288 1.15 -4.53 -32.36
CA ILE A 288 0.40 -5.77 -32.32
C ILE A 288 -0.11 -5.99 -30.90
N SER A 289 -1.37 -6.46 -30.74
CA SER A 289 -1.90 -6.68 -29.40
C SER A 289 -1.13 -7.79 -28.66
N LYS A 290 -0.93 -7.64 -27.35
CA LYS A 290 -0.26 -8.64 -26.49
C LYS A 290 -0.91 -10.02 -26.60
N ASN A 291 -2.24 -10.07 -26.73
CA ASN A 291 -2.99 -11.32 -26.86
C ASN A 291 -2.68 -12.02 -28.18
N GLU A 292 -2.58 -11.27 -29.29
CA GLU A 292 -2.22 -11.83 -30.59
C GLU A 292 -0.79 -12.35 -30.61
N LEU A 293 0.14 -11.60 -30.00
CA LEU A 293 1.54 -12.05 -29.85
C LEU A 293 1.63 -13.32 -29.00
N SER A 294 0.94 -13.35 -27.86
CA SER A 294 0.91 -14.53 -26.98
C SER A 294 0.32 -15.77 -27.70
N LEU A 295 -0.76 -15.58 -28.46
CA LEU A 295 -1.35 -16.64 -29.27
C LEU A 295 -0.40 -17.11 -30.38
N PHE A 296 0.29 -16.18 -31.01
CA PHE A 296 1.29 -16.49 -32.04
C PHE A 296 2.44 -17.31 -31.47
N PHE A 297 3.03 -16.89 -30.33
CA PHE A 297 4.11 -17.64 -29.67
C PHE A 297 3.64 -19.04 -29.27
N ALA A 298 2.45 -19.17 -28.69
CA ALA A 298 1.91 -20.47 -28.28
C ALA A 298 1.56 -21.38 -29.46
N GLN A 299 1.01 -20.85 -30.55
CA GLN A 299 0.51 -21.64 -31.67
C GLN A 299 1.56 -21.90 -32.77
N CYS A 300 2.51 -20.98 -32.97
CA CYS A 300 3.45 -21.05 -34.08
C CYS A 300 4.86 -21.42 -33.62
N LEU A 301 5.29 -20.93 -32.45
CA LEU A 301 6.63 -21.16 -31.94
C LEU A 301 6.65 -22.21 -30.79
N HIS A 302 5.50 -22.66 -30.35
CA HIS A 302 5.35 -23.62 -29.22
C HIS A 302 6.16 -23.23 -27.98
N SER A 303 6.35 -21.92 -27.78
CA SER A 303 7.12 -21.37 -26.67
C SER A 303 6.36 -20.26 -25.98
N ASN A 304 6.71 -19.99 -24.72
CA ASN A 304 6.31 -18.79 -24.03
C ASN A 304 7.40 -17.73 -24.20
N PHE A 305 7.00 -16.48 -24.33
CA PHE A 305 7.94 -15.36 -24.44
C PHE A 305 8.72 -15.16 -23.15
#